data_edd2d26f91ad955e5f7ad37e98b9c5bb
#
_entry.id   edd2d26f91ad955e5f7ad37e98b9c5bb
#
_cell.length_a   1.000
_cell.length_b   1.000
_cell.length_c   1.000
_cell.angle_alpha   90.00
_cell.angle_beta   90.00
_cell.angle_gamma   90.00
#
_symmetry.space_group_name_H-M   'P 1'
#
loop_
_entity.id
_entity.type
_entity.pdbx_description
1 polymer ?
#
loop_
_entity_poly.entity_id
_entity_poly.type
_entity_poly.pdbx_seq_one_letter_code
_entity_poly.pdbx_strand_id
1 'polypeptide(L)'
;LLTPLLLYAALKVRLSSNGPILYKQERIGLNGKPFLIYKFRSMYIDAEKNGPTLSSDEDERRTPWGIIMRKMRIDELPQFFNVLFGDMSLVGPRPERKFYIDQIVMSAPHYVHVHRVRPGITSWGMVQFGYASNVEEMIKRMKWICFM
;
A
#
# COMPACT_ATOMS: atom_id res chain seq x y z
N LEU A 1 -13.51 -15.17 12.88
CA LEU A 1 -12.31 -16.01 12.65
C LEU A 1 -11.01 -15.19 12.54
N LEU A 2 -11.00 -13.99 11.94
CA LEU A 2 -9.80 -13.14 11.81
C LEU A 2 -9.45 -12.34 13.07
N THR A 3 -10.38 -12.14 13.98
CA THR A 3 -10.19 -11.30 15.18
C THR A 3 -8.99 -11.72 16.05
N PRO A 4 -8.77 -13.01 16.37
CA PRO A 4 -7.60 -13.42 17.15
C PRO A 4 -6.28 -13.11 16.44
N LEU A 5 -6.21 -13.28 15.11
CA LEU A 5 -5.03 -12.96 14.33
C LEU A 5 -4.74 -11.43 14.33
N LEU A 6 -5.79 -10.61 14.18
CA LEU A 6 -5.66 -9.15 14.22
C LEU A 6 -5.20 -8.68 15.61
N LEU A 7 -5.74 -9.23 16.68
CA LEU A 7 -5.32 -8.90 18.05
C LEU A 7 -3.87 -9.33 18.31
N TYR A 8 -3.47 -10.52 17.88
CA TYR A 8 -2.09 -10.99 17.98
C TYR A 8 -1.13 -10.08 17.21
N ALA A 9 -1.46 -9.76 15.94
CA ALA A 9 -0.66 -8.84 15.15
C ALA A 9 -0.54 -7.47 15.81
N ALA A 10 -1.64 -6.90 16.31
CA ALA A 10 -1.67 -5.62 17.00
C ALA A 10 -0.76 -5.62 18.25
N LEU A 11 -0.85 -6.67 19.07
CA LEU A 11 0.01 -6.83 20.25
C LEU A 11 1.49 -6.89 19.87
N LYS A 12 1.84 -7.70 18.87
CA LYS A 12 3.21 -7.81 18.37
C LYS A 12 3.75 -6.49 17.81
N VAL A 13 2.93 -5.71 17.09
CA VAL A 13 3.30 -4.36 16.62
C VAL A 13 3.60 -3.45 17.80
N ARG A 14 2.76 -3.48 18.85
CA ARG A 14 2.94 -2.64 20.05
C ARG A 14 4.20 -2.98 20.80
N LEU A 15 4.55 -4.27 20.89
CA LEU A 15 5.75 -4.77 21.57
C LEU A 15 7.03 -4.59 20.74
N SER A 16 6.93 -4.52 19.41
CA SER A 16 8.08 -4.43 18.51
C SER A 16 8.72 -3.04 18.47
N SER A 17 7.94 -1.97 18.63
CA SER A 17 8.43 -0.60 18.65
C SER A 17 7.41 0.36 19.26
N ASN A 18 7.90 1.49 19.82
CA ASN A 18 7.02 2.54 20.34
C ASN A 18 6.20 3.21 19.23
N GLY A 19 4.93 3.55 19.53
CA GLY A 19 4.05 4.31 18.64
C GLY A 19 2.71 3.61 18.34
N PRO A 20 1.90 4.15 17.40
CA PRO A 20 0.57 3.63 17.10
C PRO A 20 0.64 2.25 16.45
N ILE A 21 -0.38 1.42 16.68
CA ILE A 21 -0.50 0.08 16.08
C ILE A 21 -0.80 0.18 14.59
N LEU A 22 -1.73 1.08 14.24
CA LEU A 22 -2.12 1.31 12.85
C LEU A 22 -1.34 2.48 12.26
N TYR A 23 -0.88 2.28 11.06
CA TYR A 23 -0.32 3.30 10.18
C TYR A 23 -1.40 3.73 9.18
N LYS A 24 -1.56 5.04 9.03
CA LYS A 24 -2.49 5.65 8.08
C LYS A 24 -1.69 6.44 7.07
N GLN A 25 -2.00 6.28 5.79
CA GLN A 25 -1.32 7.01 4.73
C GLN A 25 -2.33 7.45 3.68
N GLU A 26 -2.22 8.69 3.24
CA GLU A 26 -3.04 9.19 2.14
C GLU A 26 -2.63 8.54 0.82
N ARG A 27 -3.63 8.10 0.08
CA ARG A 27 -3.53 7.50 -1.25
C ARG A 27 -4.61 8.07 -2.15
N ILE A 28 -4.39 7.97 -3.46
CA ILE A 28 -5.38 8.39 -4.45
C ILE A 28 -6.22 7.18 -4.87
N GLY A 29 -7.53 7.35 -4.81
CA GLY A 29 -8.53 6.33 -5.11
C GLY A 29 -9.42 6.68 -6.29
N LEU A 30 -10.67 6.24 -6.21
CA LEU A 30 -11.68 6.42 -7.26
C LEU A 30 -11.86 7.89 -7.64
N ASN A 31 -11.88 8.16 -8.94
CA ASN A 31 -12.02 9.51 -9.52
C ASN A 31 -10.95 10.52 -9.03
N GLY A 32 -9.77 10.02 -8.67
CA GLY A 32 -8.68 10.87 -8.19
C GLY A 32 -8.87 11.43 -6.78
N LYS A 33 -9.86 10.95 -6.02
CA LYS A 33 -10.13 11.40 -4.66
C LYS A 33 -9.13 10.81 -3.67
N PRO A 34 -8.57 11.60 -2.75
CA PRO A 34 -7.71 11.09 -1.70
C PRO A 34 -8.53 10.30 -0.66
N PHE A 35 -7.94 9.24 -0.12
CA PHE A 35 -8.46 8.47 1.01
C PHE A 35 -7.32 7.98 1.90
N LEU A 36 -7.63 7.57 3.13
CA LEU A 36 -6.65 7.03 4.07
C LEU A 36 -6.63 5.51 4.01
N ILE A 37 -5.52 4.94 3.57
CA ILE A 37 -5.30 3.49 3.64
C ILE A 37 -4.86 3.10 5.04
N TYR A 38 -5.40 2.00 5.57
CA TYR A 38 -5.06 1.46 6.89
C TYR A 38 -4.12 0.27 6.76
N LYS A 39 -3.04 0.27 7.55
CA LYS A 39 -2.09 -0.85 7.65
C LYS A 39 -1.65 -1.04 9.09
N PHE A 40 -1.19 -2.23 9.45
CA PHE A 40 -0.36 -2.35 10.64
C PHE A 40 0.99 -1.68 10.42
N ARG A 41 1.49 -1.00 11.45
CA ARG A 41 2.80 -0.37 11.37
C ARG A 41 3.89 -1.45 11.30
N SER A 42 4.61 -1.49 10.20
CA SER A 42 5.71 -2.41 9.92
C SER A 42 7.09 -1.74 9.92
N MET A 43 7.12 -0.41 10.08
CA MET A 43 8.34 0.40 10.12
C MET A 43 8.42 1.20 11.41
N TYR A 44 9.62 1.69 11.74
CA TYR A 44 9.83 2.65 12.81
C TYR A 44 9.11 3.97 12.51
N ILE A 45 8.82 4.75 13.58
CA ILE A 45 7.97 5.95 13.47
C ILE A 45 8.60 7.05 12.60
N ASP A 46 9.92 7.04 12.54
CA ASP A 46 10.74 8.01 11.82
C ASP A 46 11.18 7.55 10.42
N ALA A 47 10.58 6.47 9.92
CA ALA A 47 10.92 5.86 8.63
C ALA A 47 10.83 6.80 7.42
N GLU A 48 10.05 7.87 7.49
CA GLU A 48 9.85 8.83 6.41
C GLU A 48 10.29 10.27 6.77
N LYS A 49 11.23 10.45 7.72
CA LYS A 49 11.75 11.77 8.09
C LYS A 49 12.31 12.56 6.91
N ASN A 50 12.87 11.86 5.93
CA ASN A 50 13.49 12.45 4.74
C ASN A 50 12.54 12.48 3.53
N GLY A 51 11.23 12.33 3.75
CA GLY A 51 10.21 12.36 2.71
C GLY A 51 9.80 11.00 2.17
N PRO A 52 8.93 11.00 1.13
CA PRO A 52 8.39 9.79 0.54
C PRO A 52 9.47 8.93 -0.12
N THR A 53 9.65 7.72 0.36
CA THR A 53 10.61 6.76 -0.20
C THR A 53 9.92 5.41 -0.44
N LEU A 54 10.21 4.79 -1.59
CA LEU A 54 9.75 3.43 -1.87
C LEU A 54 10.46 2.44 -0.94
N SER A 55 9.76 1.41 -0.53
CA SER A 55 10.32 0.36 0.30
C SER A 55 11.00 -0.69 -0.58
N SER A 56 12.21 -1.10 -0.20
CA SER A 56 12.96 -2.20 -0.80
C SER A 56 12.92 -3.46 0.07
N ASP A 57 13.41 -4.57 -0.45
CA ASP A 57 13.47 -5.82 0.30
C ASP A 57 14.47 -5.79 1.47
N GLU A 58 15.50 -4.93 1.40
CA GLU A 58 16.52 -4.74 2.43
C GLU A 58 16.34 -3.42 3.21
N ASP A 59 15.10 -2.96 3.36
CA ASP A 59 14.78 -1.68 3.97
C ASP A 59 15.00 -1.72 5.51
N GLU A 60 16.07 -1.09 6.00
CA GLU A 60 16.44 -1.02 7.43
C GLU A 60 15.39 -0.29 8.30
N ARG A 61 14.49 0.47 7.69
CA ARG A 61 13.39 1.16 8.40
C ARG A 61 12.33 0.20 8.94
N ARG A 62 12.37 -1.09 8.54
CA ARG A 62 11.41 -2.11 8.99
C ARG A 62 11.78 -2.61 10.39
N THR A 63 10.74 -2.79 11.22
CA THR A 63 10.91 -3.49 12.49
C THR A 63 11.10 -4.99 12.25
N PRO A 64 11.74 -5.75 13.16
CA PRO A 64 11.88 -7.21 13.02
C PRO A 64 10.54 -7.92 12.80
N TRP A 65 9.50 -7.52 13.54
CA TRP A 65 8.14 -8.03 13.33
C TRP A 65 7.53 -7.53 12.01
N GLY A 66 7.85 -6.31 11.60
CA GLY A 66 7.43 -5.74 10.34
C GLY A 66 7.91 -6.51 9.12
N ILE A 67 9.12 -7.06 9.15
CA ILE A 67 9.66 -7.93 8.10
C ILE A 67 8.77 -9.17 7.93
N ILE A 68 8.43 -9.85 9.04
CA ILE A 68 7.57 -11.04 9.06
C ILE A 68 6.18 -10.70 8.54
N MET A 69 5.56 -9.63 9.07
CA MET A 69 4.21 -9.21 8.66
C MET A 69 4.13 -8.93 7.15
N ARG A 70 5.11 -8.21 6.59
CA ARG A 70 5.15 -7.89 5.15
C ARG A 70 5.29 -9.13 4.29
N LYS A 71 6.15 -10.07 4.69
CA LYS A 71 6.31 -11.35 3.99
C LYS A 71 4.99 -12.13 3.94
N MET A 72 4.21 -12.08 5.02
CA MET A 72 2.92 -12.78 5.15
C MET A 72 1.71 -11.92 4.74
N ARG A 73 1.91 -10.67 4.33
CA ARG A 73 0.85 -9.69 4.01
C ARG A 73 -0.12 -9.40 5.15
N ILE A 74 0.24 -9.70 6.38
CA ILE A 74 -0.56 -9.44 7.59
C ILE A 74 -0.70 -7.94 7.82
N ASP A 75 0.32 -7.15 7.47
CA ASP A 75 0.31 -5.69 7.59
C ASP A 75 -0.81 -5.04 6.75
N GLU A 76 -1.28 -5.67 5.71
CA GLU A 76 -2.34 -5.15 4.83
C GLU A 76 -3.76 -5.58 5.24
N LEU A 77 -3.93 -6.47 6.24
CA LEU A 77 -5.25 -6.89 6.71
C LEU A 77 -6.18 -5.74 7.13
N PRO A 78 -5.71 -4.64 7.76
CA PRO A 78 -6.59 -3.51 8.08
C PRO A 78 -7.21 -2.82 6.86
N GLN A 79 -6.71 -3.05 5.64
CA GLN A 79 -7.33 -2.52 4.42
C GLN A 79 -8.71 -3.12 4.13
N PHE A 80 -9.07 -4.25 4.76
CA PHE A 80 -10.44 -4.76 4.69
C PHE A 80 -11.46 -3.74 5.25
N PHE A 81 -11.07 -2.88 6.18
CA PHE A 81 -11.91 -1.76 6.61
C PHE A 81 -12.12 -0.75 5.46
N ASN A 82 -11.08 -0.47 4.66
CA ASN A 82 -11.26 0.40 3.48
C ASN A 82 -12.21 -0.23 2.45
N VAL A 83 -12.22 -1.56 2.32
CA VAL A 83 -13.19 -2.25 1.45
C VAL A 83 -14.62 -2.11 2.03
N LEU A 84 -14.79 -2.32 3.33
CA LEU A 84 -16.10 -2.18 4.00
C LEU A 84 -16.65 -0.75 3.92
N PHE A 85 -15.77 0.26 4.01
CA PHE A 85 -16.15 1.67 3.88
C PHE A 85 -16.35 2.12 2.43
N GLY A 86 -16.02 1.26 1.45
CA GLY A 86 -16.21 1.55 0.03
C GLY A 86 -15.09 2.36 -0.62
N ASP A 87 -13.98 2.62 0.09
CA ASP A 87 -12.80 3.30 -0.47
C ASP A 87 -12.02 2.39 -1.44
N MET A 88 -12.03 1.09 -1.17
CA MET A 88 -11.29 0.07 -1.91
C MET A 88 -12.17 -1.09 -2.35
N SER A 89 -11.63 -1.90 -3.25
CA SER A 89 -12.13 -3.22 -3.63
C SER A 89 -11.12 -4.30 -3.22
N LEU A 90 -11.50 -5.57 -3.26
CA LEU A 90 -10.55 -6.67 -3.07
C LEU A 90 -9.54 -6.71 -4.23
N VAL A 91 -10.04 -6.59 -5.45
CA VAL A 91 -9.23 -6.58 -6.67
C VAL A 91 -9.36 -5.22 -7.36
N GLY A 92 -8.25 -4.63 -7.75
CA GLY A 92 -8.20 -3.34 -8.43
C GLY A 92 -6.77 -2.80 -8.50
N PRO A 93 -6.55 -1.68 -9.18
CA PRO A 93 -5.23 -1.06 -9.26
C PRO A 93 -4.71 -0.71 -7.86
N ARG A 94 -3.40 -0.90 -7.64
CA ARG A 94 -2.78 -0.51 -6.37
C ARG A 94 -2.90 1.00 -6.18
N PRO A 95 -3.41 1.48 -5.03
CA PRO A 95 -3.49 2.92 -4.76
C PRO A 95 -2.09 3.49 -4.50
N GLU A 96 -1.71 4.48 -5.30
CA GLU A 96 -0.41 5.13 -5.18
C GLU A 96 -0.53 6.48 -4.44
N ARG A 97 0.61 7.01 -3.99
CA ARG A 97 0.70 8.34 -3.37
C ARG A 97 0.65 9.40 -4.46
N LYS A 98 0.01 10.55 -4.18
CA LYS A 98 -0.03 11.66 -5.13
C LYS A 98 1.35 12.05 -5.65
N PHE A 99 2.36 12.06 -4.79
CA PHE A 99 3.75 12.35 -5.13
C PHE A 99 4.28 11.50 -6.31
N TYR A 100 3.98 10.18 -6.31
CA TYR A 100 4.39 9.30 -7.41
C TYR A 100 3.48 9.41 -8.63
N ILE A 101 2.18 9.61 -8.42
CA ILE A 101 1.21 9.80 -9.50
C ILE A 101 1.60 11.00 -10.35
N ASP A 102 1.98 12.13 -9.72
CA ASP A 102 2.38 13.34 -10.44
C ASP A 102 3.61 13.07 -11.35
N GLN A 103 4.56 12.27 -10.89
CA GLN A 103 5.72 11.85 -11.70
C GLN A 103 5.32 10.86 -12.82
N ILE A 104 4.45 9.90 -12.53
CA ILE A 104 3.96 8.94 -13.53
C ILE A 104 3.23 9.66 -14.65
N VAL A 105 2.34 10.60 -14.32
CA VAL A 105 1.53 11.33 -15.30
C VAL A 105 2.37 12.18 -16.24
N MET A 106 3.51 12.71 -15.78
CA MET A 106 4.46 13.43 -16.66
C MET A 106 4.98 12.54 -17.80
N SER A 107 5.24 11.25 -17.53
CA SER A 107 5.78 10.29 -18.49
C SER A 107 4.70 9.44 -19.18
N ALA A 108 3.55 9.27 -18.52
CA ALA A 108 2.43 8.45 -18.97
C ALA A 108 1.09 9.13 -18.63
N PRO A 109 0.65 10.16 -19.38
CA PRO A 109 -0.56 10.95 -19.08
C PRO A 109 -1.83 10.11 -18.96
N HIS A 110 -1.91 9.00 -19.67
CA HIS A 110 -3.05 8.07 -19.62
C HIS A 110 -3.20 7.33 -18.29
N TYR A 111 -2.22 7.43 -17.36
CA TYR A 111 -2.32 6.86 -16.02
C TYR A 111 -3.55 7.36 -15.25
N VAL A 112 -4.04 8.55 -15.54
CA VAL A 112 -5.26 9.10 -14.92
C VAL A 112 -6.48 8.19 -15.06
N HIS A 113 -6.53 7.37 -16.11
CA HIS A 113 -7.62 6.42 -16.34
C HIS A 113 -7.65 5.26 -15.33
N VAL A 114 -6.53 4.97 -14.68
CA VAL A 114 -6.44 3.96 -13.60
C VAL A 114 -7.37 4.33 -12.43
N HIS A 115 -7.59 5.62 -12.20
CA HIS A 115 -8.47 6.11 -11.14
C HIS A 115 -9.98 6.05 -11.47
N ARG A 116 -10.38 5.56 -12.65
CA ARG A 116 -11.80 5.35 -12.98
C ARG A 116 -12.43 4.15 -12.28
N VAL A 117 -11.60 3.31 -11.68
CA VAL A 117 -12.04 2.16 -10.89
C VAL A 117 -11.54 2.29 -9.44
N ARG A 118 -12.19 1.57 -8.51
CA ARG A 118 -11.72 1.53 -7.12
C ARG A 118 -10.38 0.83 -7.03
N PRO A 119 -9.44 1.36 -6.24
CA PRO A 119 -8.19 0.68 -5.97
C PRO A 119 -8.43 -0.64 -5.23
N GLY A 120 -7.53 -1.61 -5.41
CA GLY A 120 -7.64 -2.93 -4.80
C GLY A 120 -6.58 -3.19 -3.73
N ILE A 121 -6.88 -4.15 -2.85
CA ILE A 121 -5.89 -4.76 -1.94
C ILE A 121 -4.87 -5.53 -2.78
N THR A 122 -5.36 -6.24 -3.80
CA THR A 122 -4.51 -6.94 -4.79
C THR A 122 -4.87 -6.52 -6.21
N SER A 123 -3.99 -6.78 -7.16
CA SER A 123 -4.21 -6.51 -8.58
C SER A 123 -3.50 -7.55 -9.44
N TRP A 124 -3.99 -7.75 -10.65
CA TRP A 124 -3.31 -8.59 -11.63
C TRP A 124 -1.87 -8.11 -11.90
N GLY A 125 -1.67 -6.79 -11.97
CA GLY A 125 -0.34 -6.21 -12.10
C GLY A 125 0.59 -6.54 -10.93
N MET A 126 0.07 -6.67 -9.70
CA MET A 126 0.87 -7.11 -8.55
C MET A 126 1.22 -8.61 -8.62
N VAL A 127 0.32 -9.43 -9.14
CA VAL A 127 0.54 -10.88 -9.29
C VAL A 127 1.58 -11.16 -10.38
N GLN A 128 1.52 -10.47 -11.51
CA GLN A 128 2.39 -10.71 -12.66
C GLN A 128 3.74 -9.98 -12.56
N PHE A 129 3.74 -8.75 -12.06
CA PHE A 129 4.94 -7.90 -12.04
C PHE A 129 5.58 -7.77 -10.66
N GLY A 130 4.80 -7.94 -9.58
CA GLY A 130 5.26 -7.74 -8.21
C GLY A 130 5.27 -6.27 -7.77
N TYR A 131 6.16 -5.93 -6.84
CA TYR A 131 6.35 -4.56 -6.37
C TYR A 131 7.21 -3.78 -7.35
N ALA A 132 6.85 -2.52 -7.54
CA ALA A 132 7.63 -1.56 -8.31
C ALA A 132 8.59 -0.82 -7.35
N SER A 133 9.86 -0.78 -7.72
CA SER A 133 10.94 -0.12 -6.95
C SER A 133 11.19 1.33 -7.41
N ASN A 134 10.65 1.71 -8.57
CA ASN A 134 10.78 3.05 -9.15
C ASN A 134 9.57 3.40 -10.04
N VAL A 135 9.52 4.64 -10.51
CA VAL A 135 8.42 5.17 -11.33
C VAL A 135 8.29 4.43 -12.67
N GLU A 136 9.40 4.06 -13.30
CA GLU A 136 9.37 3.31 -14.57
C GLU A 136 8.71 1.95 -14.42
N GLU A 137 9.00 1.26 -13.33
CA GLU A 137 8.38 -0.02 -13.00
C GLU A 137 6.88 0.13 -12.66
N MET A 138 6.49 1.24 -12.03
CA MET A 138 5.07 1.57 -11.83
C MET A 138 4.34 1.72 -13.17
N ILE A 139 4.96 2.38 -14.14
CA ILE A 139 4.42 2.54 -15.50
C ILE A 139 4.35 1.18 -16.21
N LYS A 140 5.39 0.35 -16.11
CA LYS A 140 5.37 -1.00 -16.68
C LYS A 140 4.26 -1.87 -16.07
N ARG A 141 4.09 -1.81 -14.74
CA ARG A 141 3.03 -2.54 -14.04
C ARG A 141 1.64 -2.09 -14.46
N MET A 142 1.45 -0.80 -14.79
CA MET A 142 0.16 -0.28 -15.25
C MET A 142 -0.35 -1.00 -16.50
N LYS A 143 0.52 -1.45 -17.41
CA LYS A 143 0.11 -2.20 -18.61
C LYS A 143 -0.72 -3.43 -18.27
N TRP A 144 -0.45 -4.07 -17.13
CA TRP A 144 -1.19 -5.24 -16.65
C TRP A 144 -2.53 -4.90 -15.96
N ILE A 145 -2.77 -3.62 -15.67
CA ILE A 145 -4.03 -3.15 -15.09
C ILE A 145 -5.05 -2.86 -16.20
N CYS A 146 -4.60 -2.41 -17.36
CA CYS A 146 -5.46 -2.04 -18.50
C CYS A 146 -6.09 -3.24 -19.22
N PHE A 147 -5.75 -4.46 -18.85
CA PHE A 147 -6.33 -5.69 -19.41
C PHE A 147 -7.49 -6.26 -18.56
N MET A 148 -7.98 -5.56 -17.55
CA MET A 148 -9.17 -5.87 -16.77
C MET A 148 -10.32 -4.92 -17.14
#